data_079716f1ac2b04a551c062edefdfc782
#
_entry.id   079716f1ac2b04a551c062edefdfc782
#
_cell.length_a   1.000
_cell.length_b   1.000
_cell.length_c   1.000
_cell.angle_alpha   90.00
_cell.angle_beta   90.00
_cell.angle_gamma   90.00
#
_symmetry.space_group_name_H-M   'P 1'
#
loop_
_entity.id
_entity.type
_entity.pdbx_description
1 polymer ?
#
loop_
_entity_poly.entity_id
_entity_poly.type
_entity_poly.pdbx_seq_one_letter_code
_entity_poly.pdbx_strand_id
1 'polypeptide(L)'
;MCPTDAISGIAPDTITVEGRGWGHGRGLQQWGALGYAVDHGWSYEQILQHYYSNTTSSYVADREIKVHITRNNEMDLLVTSANPFTVEGIQFYGGQIVRLSAIGPHNFNIHQSGGCADPGYAVYQGHPGRVDSSGRTFIEAQPLSLNSSVDDLNQLLQVITCDRSNPAVEVSRRHYRGSLGLIEQNGQYSFNRVLREQYLRGVVPQETPSSWGTLGGGLGMQALHAQA
;
A
#
# COMPACT_ATOMS: atom_id res chain seq x y z
N MET A 1 31.61 -36.08 9.09
CA MET A 1 31.30 -37.15 8.13
C MET A 1 29.82 -37.45 8.26
N CYS A 2 29.02 -37.04 7.29
CA CYS A 2 27.61 -37.51 7.19
C CYS A 2 27.65 -38.97 6.67
N PRO A 3 26.90 -39.88 7.26
CA PRO A 3 26.77 -41.21 6.70
C PRO A 3 25.94 -41.13 5.42
N THR A 4 26.55 -41.57 4.32
CA THR A 4 25.88 -41.82 3.04
C THR A 4 25.33 -43.23 3.07
N ASP A 5 24.25 -43.45 3.77
CA ASP A 5 23.47 -44.68 3.56
C ASP A 5 22.50 -44.44 2.41
N ALA A 6 22.83 -45.07 1.27
CA ALA A 6 21.95 -45.10 0.13
C ALA A 6 20.67 -45.86 0.54
N ILE A 7 19.57 -45.17 0.66
CA ILE A 7 18.26 -45.78 0.82
C ILE A 7 17.87 -46.35 -0.54
N SER A 8 18.16 -47.62 -0.74
CA SER A 8 17.54 -48.43 -1.80
C SER A 8 16.16 -48.86 -1.31
N GLY A 9 15.17 -48.03 -1.51
CA GLY A 9 13.76 -48.30 -1.25
C GLY A 9 12.92 -47.53 -2.23
N ILE A 10 11.87 -48.11 -2.73
CA ILE A 10 10.83 -47.46 -3.52
C ILE A 10 10.43 -46.20 -2.76
N ALA A 11 10.59 -45.02 -3.39
CA ALA A 11 10.14 -43.80 -2.76
C ALA A 11 8.67 -43.93 -2.36
N PRO A 12 8.27 -43.62 -1.15
CA PRO A 12 6.88 -43.70 -0.76
C PRO A 12 6.04 -42.80 -1.66
N ASP A 13 4.94 -43.30 -2.18
CA ASP A 13 4.01 -42.58 -3.04
C ASP A 13 3.42 -41.33 -2.34
N THR A 14 3.64 -41.23 -1.05
CA THR A 14 3.14 -40.12 -0.22
C THR A 14 4.23 -39.63 0.73
N ILE A 15 4.48 -38.34 0.71
CA ILE A 15 5.30 -37.64 1.71
C ILE A 15 4.35 -36.94 2.67
N THR A 16 4.39 -37.34 3.94
CA THR A 16 3.63 -36.64 4.99
C THR A 16 4.48 -35.52 5.53
N VAL A 17 3.95 -34.28 5.46
CA VAL A 17 4.57 -33.07 6.05
C VAL A 17 3.71 -32.63 7.21
N GLU A 18 4.27 -32.68 8.41
CA GLU A 18 3.64 -32.09 9.60
C GLU A 18 4.18 -30.69 9.84
N GLY A 19 3.30 -29.73 10.06
CA GLY A 19 3.68 -28.35 10.30
C GLY A 19 2.60 -27.59 11.08
N ARG A 20 2.98 -26.44 11.60
CA ARG A 20 2.08 -25.51 12.28
C ARG A 20 2.28 -24.12 11.69
N GLY A 21 1.17 -23.35 11.64
CA GLY A 21 1.19 -21.98 11.16
C GLY A 21 0.37 -21.81 9.90
N TRP A 22 0.27 -20.55 9.49
CA TRP A 22 -0.48 -20.11 8.32
C TRP A 22 0.34 -19.06 7.57
N GLY A 23 0.44 -19.19 6.25
CA GLY A 23 1.15 -18.25 5.40
C GLY A 23 2.50 -18.76 4.89
N HIS A 24 3.31 -17.85 4.38
CA HIS A 24 4.55 -18.17 3.64
C HIS A 24 5.79 -18.46 4.51
N GLY A 25 5.70 -18.27 5.83
CA GLY A 25 6.80 -18.57 6.77
C GLY A 25 8.05 -17.67 6.65
N ARG A 26 7.94 -16.50 6.04
CA ARG A 26 9.04 -15.52 5.89
C ARG A 26 8.75 -14.27 6.71
N GLY A 27 9.80 -13.71 7.33
CA GLY A 27 9.70 -12.52 8.14
C GLY A 27 9.05 -12.79 9.50
N LEU A 28 8.50 -11.74 10.12
CA LEU A 28 7.94 -11.78 11.45
C LEU A 28 6.57 -12.45 11.45
N GLN A 29 6.41 -13.44 12.32
CA GLN A 29 5.13 -14.11 12.55
C GLN A 29 4.32 -13.31 13.59
N GLN A 30 3.17 -12.76 13.18
CA GLN A 30 2.35 -11.88 14.01
C GLN A 30 1.93 -12.52 15.34
N TRP A 31 1.33 -13.71 15.30
CA TRP A 31 0.91 -14.43 16.50
C TRP A 31 2.07 -14.90 17.36
N GLY A 32 3.20 -15.26 16.75
CA GLY A 32 4.42 -15.59 17.47
C GLY A 32 4.99 -14.37 18.20
N ALA A 33 5.01 -13.22 17.56
CA ALA A 33 5.42 -11.96 18.19
C ALA A 33 4.53 -11.63 19.40
N LEU A 34 3.21 -11.81 19.27
CA LEU A 34 2.28 -11.62 20.37
C LEU A 34 2.56 -12.59 21.53
N GLY A 35 2.77 -13.87 21.24
CA GLY A 35 3.11 -14.89 22.25
C GLY A 35 4.42 -14.54 22.98
N TYR A 36 5.47 -14.17 22.26
CA TYR A 36 6.72 -13.74 22.88
C TYR A 36 6.55 -12.51 23.78
N ALA A 37 5.74 -11.54 23.36
CA ALA A 37 5.44 -10.37 24.16
C ALA A 37 4.63 -10.72 25.41
N VAL A 38 3.50 -11.42 25.26
CA VAL A 38 2.52 -11.62 26.34
C VAL A 38 2.93 -12.74 27.29
N ASP A 39 3.41 -13.88 26.75
CA ASP A 39 3.70 -15.07 27.55
C ASP A 39 5.13 -15.08 28.10
N HIS A 40 6.06 -14.40 27.41
CA HIS A 40 7.49 -14.40 27.76
C HIS A 40 8.02 -13.01 28.14
N GLY A 41 7.23 -11.94 28.01
CA GLY A 41 7.63 -10.58 28.38
C GLY A 41 8.74 -9.98 27.52
N TRP A 42 8.88 -10.43 26.26
CA TRP A 42 9.92 -9.94 25.37
C TRP A 42 9.64 -8.52 24.90
N SER A 43 10.72 -7.72 24.82
CA SER A 43 10.64 -6.42 24.17
C SER A 43 10.56 -6.56 22.64
N TYR A 44 10.14 -5.49 21.94
CA TYR A 44 10.06 -5.50 20.49
C TYR A 44 11.44 -5.74 19.84
N GLU A 45 12.53 -5.26 20.43
CA GLU A 45 13.89 -5.52 19.93
C GLU A 45 14.25 -7.01 20.03
N GLN A 46 13.89 -7.68 21.13
CA GLN A 46 14.12 -9.12 21.28
C GLN A 46 13.32 -9.92 20.25
N ILE A 47 12.07 -9.52 20.02
CA ILE A 47 11.20 -10.13 19.02
C ILE A 47 11.80 -9.94 17.62
N LEU A 48 12.21 -8.72 17.26
CA LEU A 48 12.83 -8.44 15.98
C LEU A 48 14.13 -9.23 15.77
N GLN A 49 14.97 -9.29 16.81
CA GLN A 49 16.23 -10.04 16.72
C GLN A 49 16.02 -11.55 16.55
N HIS A 50 14.95 -12.10 17.14
CA HIS A 50 14.57 -13.50 16.95
C HIS A 50 14.20 -13.81 15.50
N TYR A 51 13.36 -12.98 14.88
CA TYR A 51 12.89 -13.21 13.51
C TYR A 51 13.89 -12.75 12.43
N TYR A 52 14.68 -11.73 12.73
CA TYR A 52 15.66 -11.13 11.83
C TYR A 52 17.06 -11.20 12.41
N SER A 53 17.53 -12.43 12.66
CA SER A 53 18.87 -12.67 13.20
C SER A 53 19.96 -12.00 12.32
N ASN A 54 21.06 -11.57 12.96
CA ASN A 54 22.17 -10.86 12.32
C ASN A 54 21.81 -9.49 11.71
N THR A 55 20.75 -8.86 12.22
CA THR A 55 20.42 -7.47 11.91
C THR A 55 20.67 -6.58 13.13
N THR A 56 20.89 -5.29 12.88
CA THR A 56 21.00 -4.26 13.92
C THR A 56 19.94 -3.20 13.68
N SER A 57 19.30 -2.76 14.78
CA SER A 57 18.35 -1.64 14.70
C SER A 57 19.09 -0.35 14.38
N SER A 58 18.54 0.44 13.48
CA SER A 58 19.02 1.78 13.16
C SER A 58 17.85 2.73 12.87
N TYR A 59 18.04 4.00 13.19
CA TYR A 59 17.08 5.03 12.82
C TYR A 59 17.34 5.50 11.40
N VAL A 60 16.31 5.48 10.57
CA VAL A 60 16.37 5.98 9.21
C VAL A 60 15.42 7.18 9.11
N ALA A 61 15.90 8.30 8.57
CA ALA A 61 15.05 9.47 8.34
C ALA A 61 13.80 9.10 7.53
N ASP A 62 12.67 9.71 7.88
CA ASP A 62 11.44 9.53 7.14
C ASP A 62 11.62 10.02 5.70
N ARG A 63 11.09 9.29 4.76
CA ARG A 63 11.20 9.58 3.33
C ARG A 63 9.91 9.24 2.61
N GLU A 64 9.70 9.89 1.49
CA GLU A 64 8.63 9.51 0.59
C GLU A 64 8.90 8.13 -0.04
N ILE A 65 7.85 7.35 -0.12
CA ILE A 65 7.80 6.08 -0.85
C ILE A 65 6.69 6.14 -1.90
N LYS A 66 6.85 5.40 -2.98
CA LYS A 66 5.80 5.16 -3.97
C LYS A 66 5.28 3.75 -3.78
N VAL A 67 4.01 3.63 -3.46
CA VAL A 67 3.32 2.37 -3.23
C VAL A 67 2.40 2.08 -4.40
N HIS A 68 2.58 0.94 -5.03
CA HIS A 68 1.77 0.51 -6.17
C HIS A 68 0.36 0.09 -5.72
N ILE A 69 -0.67 0.63 -6.37
CA ILE A 69 -2.07 0.27 -6.12
C ILE A 69 -2.50 -0.82 -7.12
N THR A 70 -2.16 -2.05 -6.82
CA THR A 70 -2.32 -3.20 -7.73
C THR A 70 -3.76 -3.44 -8.17
N ARG A 71 -4.73 -3.13 -7.33
CA ARG A 71 -6.17 -3.28 -7.65
C ARG A 71 -6.60 -2.41 -8.83
N ASN A 72 -5.87 -1.31 -9.09
CA ASN A 72 -6.19 -0.35 -10.16
C ASN A 72 -5.27 -0.49 -11.38
N ASN A 73 -4.54 -1.62 -11.52
CA ASN A 73 -3.65 -1.85 -12.67
C ASN A 73 -4.42 -1.80 -13.98
N GLU A 74 -3.83 -1.13 -14.98
CA GLU A 74 -4.37 -1.01 -16.34
C GLU A 74 -5.77 -0.39 -16.41
N MET A 75 -6.16 0.31 -15.36
CA MET A 75 -7.40 1.08 -15.28
C MET A 75 -7.08 2.56 -15.15
N ASP A 76 -7.97 3.39 -15.66
CA ASP A 76 -7.92 4.81 -15.38
C ASP A 76 -7.95 5.06 -13.88
N LEU A 77 -7.19 6.05 -13.42
CA LEU A 77 -7.20 6.45 -12.03
C LEU A 77 -8.29 7.51 -11.80
N LEU A 78 -9.33 7.15 -11.08
CA LEU A 78 -10.36 8.08 -10.63
C LEU A 78 -10.03 8.57 -9.23
N VAL A 79 -9.82 9.88 -9.10
CA VAL A 79 -9.47 10.55 -7.85
C VAL A 79 -10.55 11.55 -7.47
N THR A 80 -10.88 11.62 -6.18
CA THR A 80 -11.72 12.66 -5.60
C THR A 80 -11.21 13.01 -4.20
N SER A 81 -11.76 14.07 -3.63
CA SER A 81 -11.55 14.46 -2.24
C SER A 81 -12.76 15.28 -1.77
N ALA A 82 -13.05 15.28 -0.47
CA ALA A 82 -14.03 16.22 0.09
C ALA A 82 -13.52 17.67 0.08
N ASN A 83 -12.20 17.86 0.07
CA ASN A 83 -11.53 19.17 0.01
C ASN A 83 -10.93 19.42 -1.37
N PRO A 84 -10.62 20.69 -1.71
CA PRO A 84 -9.94 21.02 -2.95
C PRO A 84 -8.58 20.32 -3.07
N PHE A 85 -8.22 19.95 -4.30
CA PHE A 85 -6.96 19.31 -4.64
C PHE A 85 -6.48 19.79 -6.02
N THR A 86 -5.27 19.43 -6.40
CA THR A 86 -4.71 19.78 -7.70
C THR A 86 -4.28 18.53 -8.46
N VAL A 87 -4.32 18.60 -9.79
CA VAL A 87 -3.70 17.62 -10.69
C VAL A 87 -2.80 18.39 -11.63
N GLU A 88 -1.49 18.17 -11.57
CA GLU A 88 -0.48 18.88 -12.36
C GLU A 88 -0.69 20.42 -12.36
N GLY A 89 -1.02 20.98 -11.19
CA GLY A 89 -1.26 22.42 -11.02
C GLY A 89 -2.68 22.91 -11.37
N ILE A 90 -3.51 22.06 -11.96
CA ILE A 90 -4.92 22.39 -12.24
C ILE A 90 -5.72 22.12 -10.97
N GLN A 91 -6.43 23.12 -10.47
CA GLN A 91 -7.23 23.02 -9.25
C GLN A 91 -8.61 22.41 -9.52
N PHE A 92 -9.01 21.50 -8.64
CA PHE A 92 -10.34 20.90 -8.56
C PHE A 92 -10.94 21.18 -7.18
N TYR A 93 -12.27 21.31 -7.13
CA TYR A 93 -12.99 21.58 -5.89
C TYR A 93 -13.41 20.29 -5.20
N GLY A 94 -13.71 20.37 -3.90
CA GLY A 94 -14.20 19.25 -3.13
C GLY A 94 -15.45 18.60 -3.76
N GLY A 95 -15.48 17.28 -3.78
CA GLY A 95 -16.54 16.48 -4.40
C GLY A 95 -16.39 16.23 -5.90
N GLN A 96 -15.54 16.98 -6.61
CA GLN A 96 -15.24 16.69 -8.01
C GLN A 96 -14.47 15.38 -8.15
N ILE A 97 -14.79 14.63 -9.19
CA ILE A 97 -14.07 13.41 -9.55
C ILE A 97 -13.22 13.71 -10.79
N VAL A 98 -11.96 13.35 -10.73
CA VAL A 98 -11.02 13.49 -11.84
C VAL A 98 -10.60 12.11 -12.33
N ARG A 99 -10.70 11.89 -13.61
CA ARG A 99 -10.23 10.69 -14.29
C ARG A 99 -8.90 10.99 -14.97
N LEU A 100 -7.87 10.23 -14.63
CA LEU A 100 -6.55 10.27 -15.24
C LEU A 100 -6.37 9.03 -16.10
N SER A 101 -6.00 9.20 -17.37
CA SER A 101 -5.80 8.13 -18.33
C SER A 101 -4.46 8.32 -19.03
N ALA A 102 -3.70 7.24 -19.23
CA ALA A 102 -2.56 7.24 -20.12
C ALA A 102 -3.01 6.88 -21.54
N ILE A 103 -2.71 7.74 -22.52
CA ILE A 103 -3.12 7.56 -23.93
C ILE A 103 -1.93 7.26 -24.84
N GLY A 104 -0.81 6.90 -24.28
CA GLY A 104 0.44 6.54 -24.95
C GLY A 104 1.65 7.03 -24.20
N PRO A 105 2.86 6.75 -24.69
CA PRO A 105 4.10 7.17 -24.05
C PRO A 105 4.13 8.68 -23.85
N HIS A 106 4.39 9.12 -22.62
CA HIS A 106 4.47 10.55 -22.25
C HIS A 106 3.21 11.35 -22.59
N ASN A 107 2.02 10.72 -22.50
CA ASN A 107 0.79 11.37 -22.93
C ASN A 107 -0.40 10.96 -22.04
N PHE A 108 -1.00 11.93 -21.35
CA PHE A 108 -2.07 11.71 -20.40
C PHE A 108 -3.25 12.64 -20.68
N ASN A 109 -4.44 12.15 -20.37
CA ASN A 109 -5.64 12.95 -20.31
C ASN A 109 -6.07 13.18 -18.86
N ILE A 110 -6.53 14.39 -18.58
CA ILE A 110 -7.14 14.80 -17.32
C ILE A 110 -8.58 15.18 -17.62
N HIS A 111 -9.53 14.40 -17.15
CA HIS A 111 -10.96 14.63 -17.36
C HIS A 111 -11.66 14.90 -16.03
N GLN A 112 -12.59 15.83 -16.01
CA GLN A 112 -13.58 15.89 -14.94
C GLN A 112 -14.70 14.89 -15.28
N SER A 113 -15.01 14.01 -14.32
CA SER A 113 -15.89 12.86 -14.53
C SER A 113 -16.96 12.80 -13.45
N GLY A 114 -18.09 12.20 -13.74
CA GLY A 114 -19.15 11.88 -12.77
C GLY A 114 -18.93 10.54 -12.04
N GLY A 115 -17.87 9.79 -12.38
CA GLY A 115 -17.57 8.50 -11.77
C GLY A 115 -17.28 7.39 -12.77
N CYS A 116 -17.49 6.14 -12.39
CA CYS A 116 -17.13 4.98 -13.18
C CYS A 116 -17.84 4.91 -14.53
N ALA A 117 -19.14 5.21 -14.56
CA ALA A 117 -19.97 5.17 -15.76
C ALA A 117 -19.74 6.35 -16.72
N ASP A 118 -19.13 7.42 -16.26
CA ASP A 118 -18.98 8.66 -17.00
C ASP A 118 -17.53 8.83 -17.47
N PRO A 119 -17.27 8.86 -18.79
CA PRO A 119 -15.92 9.12 -19.29
C PRO A 119 -15.43 10.54 -18.97
N GLY A 120 -16.35 11.44 -18.65
CA GLY A 120 -16.03 12.84 -18.33
C GLY A 120 -15.81 13.70 -19.56
N TYR A 121 -15.53 14.96 -19.32
CA TYR A 121 -15.08 15.93 -20.32
C TYR A 121 -13.62 16.32 -20.06
N ALA A 122 -12.89 16.56 -21.14
CA ALA A 122 -11.47 16.88 -21.06
C ALA A 122 -11.25 18.27 -20.43
N VAL A 123 -10.48 18.30 -19.36
CA VAL A 123 -9.90 19.52 -18.79
C VAL A 123 -8.53 19.79 -19.39
N TYR A 124 -7.76 18.73 -19.65
CA TYR A 124 -6.50 18.78 -20.38
C TYR A 124 -6.31 17.49 -21.18
N GLN A 125 -5.99 17.61 -22.46
CA GLN A 125 -5.65 16.51 -23.35
C GLN A 125 -4.18 16.56 -23.73
N GLY A 126 -3.52 15.39 -23.70
CA GLY A 126 -2.14 15.30 -24.14
C GLY A 126 -1.14 15.92 -23.17
N HIS A 127 -1.38 15.84 -21.86
CA HIS A 127 -0.43 16.32 -20.86
C HIS A 127 0.84 15.44 -20.88
N PRO A 128 2.06 16.04 -21.02
CA PRO A 128 3.28 15.26 -21.21
C PRO A 128 3.70 14.48 -19.95
N GLY A 129 3.10 14.80 -18.80
CA GLY A 129 3.49 14.25 -17.52
C GLY A 129 4.84 14.78 -17.02
N ARG A 130 5.29 14.21 -15.92
CA ARG A 130 6.63 14.42 -15.34
C ARG A 130 7.42 13.14 -15.44
N VAL A 131 8.75 13.23 -15.50
CA VAL A 131 9.64 12.07 -15.57
C VAL A 131 10.30 11.87 -14.21
N ASP A 132 10.25 10.65 -13.67
CA ASP A 132 10.95 10.32 -12.44
C ASP A 132 12.40 9.90 -12.70
N SER A 133 13.16 9.68 -11.62
CA SER A 133 14.58 9.30 -11.67
C SER A 133 14.85 7.96 -12.39
N SER A 134 13.82 7.15 -12.62
CA SER A 134 13.89 5.89 -13.35
C SER A 134 13.47 6.04 -14.82
N GLY A 135 13.20 7.26 -15.28
CA GLY A 135 12.75 7.55 -16.64
C GLY A 135 11.27 7.25 -16.91
N ARG A 136 10.49 6.97 -15.88
CA ARG A 136 9.05 6.70 -16.02
C ARG A 136 8.25 7.99 -16.05
N THR A 137 7.28 8.07 -16.93
CA THR A 137 6.41 9.24 -17.02
C THR A 137 5.17 9.05 -16.17
N PHE A 138 4.75 10.11 -15.49
CA PHE A 138 3.60 10.08 -14.59
C PHE A 138 2.91 11.44 -14.49
N ILE A 139 1.65 11.42 -14.05
CA ILE A 139 0.89 12.57 -13.57
C ILE A 139 0.36 12.29 -12.16
N GLU A 140 0.07 13.35 -11.40
CA GLU A 140 -0.21 13.21 -9.98
C GLU A 140 -1.25 14.20 -9.47
N ALA A 141 -2.21 13.68 -8.71
CA ALA A 141 -3.15 14.44 -7.91
C ALA A 141 -2.55 14.69 -6.51
N GLN A 142 -2.63 15.93 -6.04
CA GLN A 142 -2.08 16.35 -4.75
C GLN A 142 -3.14 17.09 -3.93
N PRO A 143 -3.31 16.78 -2.63
CA PRO A 143 -4.15 17.60 -1.77
C PRO A 143 -3.55 19.00 -1.63
N LEU A 144 -4.37 20.03 -1.54
CA LEU A 144 -3.88 21.41 -1.33
C LEU A 144 -3.24 21.62 0.04
N SER A 145 -3.65 20.82 1.03
CA SER A 145 -3.09 20.80 2.36
C SER A 145 -2.38 19.48 2.60
N LEU A 146 -1.06 19.47 2.54
CA LEU A 146 -0.21 18.32 2.92
C LEU A 146 0.01 18.31 4.44
N ASN A 147 -1.03 18.47 5.23
CA ASN A 147 -0.86 18.39 6.67
C ASN A 147 -0.59 16.95 7.08
N SER A 148 0.65 16.67 7.47
CA SER A 148 1.16 15.34 7.80
C SER A 148 0.52 14.70 9.04
N SER A 149 -0.21 15.48 9.84
CA SER A 149 -0.90 15.01 11.06
C SER A 149 -2.37 14.70 10.85
N VAL A 150 -2.82 14.54 9.59
CA VAL A 150 -4.25 14.47 9.29
C VAL A 150 -4.81 13.10 9.61
N ASP A 151 -5.58 13.05 10.68
CA ASP A 151 -6.52 11.97 10.99
C ASP A 151 -7.94 12.24 10.43
N ASP A 152 -8.18 13.42 9.86
CA ASP A 152 -9.42 13.77 9.19
C ASP A 152 -9.46 13.17 7.77
N LEU A 153 -10.27 12.13 7.60
CA LEU A 153 -10.44 11.46 6.32
C LEU A 153 -10.93 12.39 5.19
N ASN A 154 -11.61 13.50 5.53
CA ASN A 154 -12.08 14.46 4.53
C ASN A 154 -10.94 15.22 3.84
N GLN A 155 -9.77 15.29 4.45
CA GLN A 155 -8.59 15.93 3.86
C GLN A 155 -7.77 14.99 2.96
N LEU A 156 -8.16 13.71 2.89
CA LEU A 156 -7.44 12.72 2.10
C LEU A 156 -7.99 12.65 0.68
N LEU A 157 -7.11 12.29 -0.24
CA LEU A 157 -7.53 11.86 -1.56
C LEU A 157 -8.16 10.49 -1.49
N GLN A 158 -9.09 10.23 -2.40
CA GLN A 158 -9.77 8.95 -2.52
C GLN A 158 -9.56 8.38 -3.91
N VAL A 159 -9.26 7.07 -3.99
CA VAL A 159 -9.32 6.31 -5.24
C VAL A 159 -10.71 5.68 -5.34
N ILE A 160 -11.37 5.93 -6.45
CA ILE A 160 -12.60 5.23 -6.85
C ILE A 160 -12.17 4.08 -7.76
N THR A 161 -12.45 2.85 -7.34
CA THR A 161 -12.17 1.66 -8.14
C THR A 161 -13.44 1.17 -8.80
N CYS A 162 -13.38 0.99 -10.12
CA CYS A 162 -14.48 0.46 -10.92
C CYS A 162 -14.35 -1.07 -11.08
N ASP A 163 -15.46 -1.74 -11.37
CA ASP A 163 -15.46 -3.17 -11.64
C ASP A 163 -14.79 -3.44 -12.99
N ARG A 164 -13.90 -4.44 -13.04
CA ARG A 164 -13.19 -4.79 -14.29
C ARG A 164 -14.09 -5.43 -15.33
N SER A 165 -15.10 -6.16 -14.89
CA SER A 165 -16.06 -6.83 -15.78
C SER A 165 -17.20 -5.91 -16.22
N ASN A 166 -17.50 -4.90 -15.40
CA ASN A 166 -18.48 -3.85 -15.69
C ASN A 166 -17.94 -2.48 -15.29
N PRO A 167 -17.13 -1.82 -16.11
CA PRO A 167 -16.45 -0.56 -15.77
C PRO A 167 -17.37 0.61 -15.38
N ALA A 168 -18.68 0.47 -15.57
CA ALA A 168 -19.65 1.48 -15.13
C ALA A 168 -20.00 1.40 -13.63
N VAL A 169 -19.59 0.31 -12.96
CA VAL A 169 -19.93 0.06 -11.55
C VAL A 169 -18.76 0.42 -10.64
N GLU A 170 -19.01 1.27 -9.64
CA GLU A 170 -18.08 1.53 -8.55
C GLU A 170 -18.11 0.35 -7.55
N VAL A 171 -16.95 -0.25 -7.28
CA VAL A 171 -16.83 -1.37 -6.32
C VAL A 171 -16.19 -0.97 -5.02
N SER A 172 -15.40 0.10 -4.99
CA SER A 172 -14.84 0.62 -3.75
C SER A 172 -14.36 2.06 -3.88
N ARG A 173 -14.35 2.73 -2.72
CA ARG A 173 -13.77 4.07 -2.56
C ARG A 173 -12.88 4.04 -1.32
N ARG A 174 -11.59 4.35 -1.49
CA ARG A 174 -10.60 4.24 -0.42
C ARG A 174 -9.80 5.52 -0.27
N HIS A 175 -9.59 5.93 0.97
CA HIS A 175 -8.79 7.10 1.33
C HIS A 175 -7.30 6.77 1.36
N TYR A 176 -6.49 7.74 0.91
CA TYR A 176 -5.04 7.63 0.89
C TYR A 176 -4.41 8.92 1.41
N ARG A 177 -3.44 8.77 2.30
CA ARG A 177 -2.55 9.87 2.69
C ARG A 177 -1.58 10.17 1.55
N GLY A 178 -1.10 11.41 1.49
CA GLY A 178 -0.17 11.82 0.44
C GLY A 178 -0.86 12.08 -0.89
N SER A 179 -0.18 11.83 -1.98
CA SER A 179 -0.66 12.04 -3.34
C SER A 179 -0.97 10.73 -4.07
N LEU A 180 -1.74 10.84 -5.13
CA LEU A 180 -2.16 9.72 -5.97
C LEU A 180 -1.77 10.00 -7.42
N GLY A 181 -1.15 9.06 -8.09
CA GLY A 181 -0.72 9.27 -9.46
C GLY A 181 -0.88 8.06 -10.36
N LEU A 182 -0.75 8.34 -11.65
CA LEU A 182 -0.78 7.37 -12.73
C LEU A 182 0.57 7.39 -13.44
N ILE A 183 1.21 6.22 -13.54
CA ILE A 183 2.45 5.99 -14.30
C ILE A 183 2.09 5.31 -15.62
N GLU A 184 2.72 5.75 -16.69
CA GLU A 184 2.75 5.04 -17.98
C GLU A 184 4.14 4.41 -18.17
N GLN A 185 4.16 3.09 -18.31
CA GLN A 185 5.36 2.30 -18.66
C GLN A 185 4.92 0.90 -19.08
N ASN A 186 4.78 0.65 -20.40
CA ASN A 186 4.27 -0.63 -20.91
C ASN A 186 2.91 -1.04 -20.32
N GLY A 187 2.03 -0.06 -20.11
CA GLY A 187 0.77 -0.15 -19.39
C GLY A 187 0.62 1.00 -18.40
N GLN A 188 -0.56 1.14 -17.83
CA GLN A 188 -0.80 2.18 -16.83
C GLN A 188 -0.93 1.59 -15.42
N TYR A 189 -0.27 2.24 -14.45
CA TYR A 189 -0.21 1.80 -13.07
C TYR A 189 -0.51 2.95 -12.13
N SER A 190 -1.45 2.74 -11.23
CA SER A 190 -1.74 3.73 -10.17
C SER A 190 -0.77 3.58 -9.00
N PHE A 191 -0.35 4.70 -8.42
CA PHE A 191 0.50 4.71 -7.24
C PHE A 191 0.02 5.72 -6.21
N ASN A 192 0.39 5.47 -4.96
CA ASN A 192 0.31 6.41 -3.86
C ASN A 192 1.73 6.85 -3.48
N ARG A 193 1.97 8.16 -3.44
CA ARG A 193 3.22 8.72 -2.90
C ARG A 193 2.93 9.30 -1.53
N VAL A 194 3.65 8.80 -0.55
CA VAL A 194 3.36 9.08 0.85
C VAL A 194 4.65 9.01 1.68
N LEU A 195 4.73 9.76 2.75
CA LEU A 195 5.78 9.57 3.76
C LEU A 195 5.65 8.18 4.37
N ARG A 196 6.78 7.49 4.58
CA ARG A 196 6.80 6.13 5.11
C ARG A 196 6.02 6.02 6.43
N GLU A 197 6.21 6.95 7.35
CA GLU A 197 5.49 6.98 8.62
C GLU A 197 3.97 7.09 8.44
N GLN A 198 3.53 7.89 7.48
CA GLN A 198 2.10 8.01 7.17
C GLN A 198 1.54 6.74 6.51
N TYR A 199 2.35 6.06 5.70
CA TYR A 199 2.01 4.76 5.13
C TYR A 199 1.81 3.70 6.23
N LEU A 200 2.75 3.61 7.16
CA LEU A 200 2.68 2.68 8.29
C LEU A 200 1.43 2.90 9.16
N ARG A 201 1.03 4.15 9.40
CA ARG A 201 -0.23 4.46 10.11
C ARG A 201 -1.48 3.90 9.42
N GLY A 202 -1.43 3.70 8.11
CA GLY A 202 -2.52 3.08 7.34
C GLY A 202 -2.45 1.56 7.30
N VAL A 203 -1.24 1.00 7.30
CA VAL A 203 -1.01 -0.44 7.10
C VAL A 203 -1.03 -1.22 8.41
N VAL A 204 -0.28 -0.77 9.41
CA VAL A 204 -0.13 -1.50 10.68
C VAL A 204 -1.49 -1.85 11.33
N PRO A 205 -2.48 -0.94 11.42
CA PRO A 205 -3.80 -1.28 11.96
C PRO A 205 -4.61 -2.28 11.13
N GLN A 206 -4.27 -2.46 9.87
CA GLN A 206 -4.92 -3.46 9.00
C GLN A 206 -4.27 -4.84 9.15
N GLU A 207 -2.98 -4.86 9.45
CA GLU A 207 -2.21 -6.09 9.65
C GLU A 207 -2.41 -6.66 11.07
N THR A 208 -2.47 -5.78 12.07
CA THR A 208 -2.47 -6.20 13.48
C THR A 208 -3.57 -5.48 14.27
N PRO A 209 -4.48 -6.20 14.94
CA PRO A 209 -5.54 -5.59 15.73
C PRO A 209 -4.99 -4.72 16.85
N SER A 210 -5.42 -3.46 16.94
CA SER A 210 -5.00 -2.53 18.00
C SER A 210 -5.32 -3.03 19.41
N SER A 211 -6.35 -3.89 19.55
CA SER A 211 -6.71 -4.53 20.81
C SER A 211 -5.60 -5.41 21.39
N TRP A 212 -4.65 -5.87 20.57
CA TRP A 212 -3.50 -6.62 21.08
C TRP A 212 -2.66 -5.80 22.06
N GLY A 213 -2.59 -4.49 21.89
CA GLY A 213 -1.81 -3.61 22.76
C GLY A 213 -2.20 -3.69 24.23
N THR A 214 -3.43 -4.09 24.56
CA THR A 214 -3.93 -4.22 25.93
C THR A 214 -3.74 -5.63 26.51
N LEU A 215 -3.40 -6.62 25.71
CA LEU A 215 -3.20 -8.00 26.16
C LEU A 215 -1.97 -8.10 27.10
N GLY A 216 -2.02 -9.05 28.01
CA GLY A 216 -0.95 -9.26 28.99
C GLY A 216 -0.64 -8.03 29.85
N GLY A 217 -1.66 -7.21 30.17
CA GLY A 217 -1.47 -5.98 30.94
C GLY A 217 -0.70 -4.88 30.19
N GLY A 218 -0.76 -4.88 28.85
CA GLY A 218 -0.06 -3.92 28.01
C GLY A 218 1.19 -4.48 27.30
N LEU A 219 1.61 -5.70 27.63
CA LEU A 219 2.78 -6.34 26.99
C LEU A 219 2.60 -6.58 25.50
N GLY A 220 1.35 -6.79 25.03
CA GLY A 220 1.04 -6.93 23.61
C GLY A 220 1.42 -5.72 22.76
N MET A 221 1.64 -4.55 23.37
CA MET A 221 2.18 -3.36 22.69
C MET A 221 3.56 -3.62 22.07
N GLN A 222 4.38 -4.50 22.67
CA GLN A 222 5.68 -4.87 22.13
C GLN A 222 5.54 -5.59 20.77
N ALA A 223 4.51 -6.42 20.61
CA ALA A 223 4.24 -7.07 19.34
C ALA A 223 3.78 -6.06 18.28
N LEU A 224 2.97 -5.06 18.64
CA LEU A 224 2.58 -3.98 17.75
C LEU A 224 3.78 -3.15 17.29
N HIS A 225 4.70 -2.81 18.22
CA HIS A 225 5.93 -2.10 17.89
C HIS A 225 6.85 -2.90 16.96
N ALA A 226 6.93 -4.23 17.16
CA ALA A 226 7.72 -5.09 16.27
C ALA A 226 7.14 -5.19 14.84
N GLN A 227 5.83 -4.93 14.66
CA GLN A 227 5.16 -4.91 13.36
C GLN A 227 5.31 -3.55 12.63
N ALA A 228 5.48 -2.46 13.37
CA ALA A 228 5.62 -1.10 12.84
C ALA A 228 7.03 -0.82 12.30
#